data_44c8a75775265d427af0dcaeffff272b
#
_entry.id   44c8a75775265d427af0dcaeffff272b
#
_cell.length_a   1.000
_cell.length_b   1.000
_cell.length_c   1.000
_cell.angle_alpha   90.00
_cell.angle_beta   90.00
_cell.angle_gamma   90.00
#
_symmetry.space_group_name_H-M   'P 1'
#
loop_
_entity.id
_entity.type
_entity.pdbx_description
1 polymer ?
#
loop_
_entity_poly.entity_id
_entity_poly.type
_entity_poly.pdbx_seq_one_letter_code
_entity_poly.pdbx_strand_id
1 'polypeptide(L)'
;MTDTAAVTLASPATRFPLTTDALSDVAGQVLKVAQAGGATAAETEVSQAFGLSVTVRKGDVETIAYNRDKGIGVTVYVGARRGHASTADFAPAAIEDTVAKALTIARYTAEDDCAGLADPALLARSWADLDLYHPWDLTVEEAIELGRECEAAALAVDRRLTNSEGATVSLHEGEFVYANTLGFFGGYASSRHGIYCAVIGDDDGAMQRDDWFTSARSPHDLEAAARVGRLAGERTARRLGARQLATLECPVLYEAPIATGLIGHYVNATSGGSLYRKSSFLIDSLGRQVFAPQISIREEPHLPRGQASEPFDDEGVATRPRDVVRAGVVQGYFLGSYSARKLGLVSTGNAGGNHNLVVAHGTEDLPALLRRMGRGVLVTELLGQGVNAVTGDYSRGAAGYWIEGGEIAYPVEEITIAGNLTRMYRDIVAIGNDVDRRGSRHCGSVLIGAMTIAGN
;
A
#
# COMPACT_ATOMS: atom_id res chain seq x y z
N MET A 1 31.77 -13.73 26.02
CA MET A 1 31.80 -14.51 24.77
C MET A 1 30.49 -15.28 24.72
N THR A 2 29.45 -14.70 24.16
CA THR A 2 28.17 -15.36 23.93
C THR A 2 28.26 -15.98 22.54
N ASP A 3 28.21 -17.30 22.53
CA ASP A 3 28.21 -18.15 21.34
C ASP A 3 26.97 -17.80 20.48
N THR A 4 27.17 -16.99 19.46
CA THR A 4 26.13 -16.69 18.45
C THR A 4 26.11 -17.91 17.54
N ALA A 5 25.24 -18.88 17.84
CA ALA A 5 24.95 -19.97 16.93
C ALA A 5 24.48 -19.34 15.61
N ALA A 6 25.26 -19.51 14.55
CA ALA A 6 24.95 -19.09 13.22
C ALA A 6 23.58 -19.69 12.84
N VAL A 7 22.56 -18.84 12.74
CA VAL A 7 21.24 -19.23 12.24
C VAL A 7 21.41 -19.43 10.74
N THR A 8 21.71 -20.65 10.33
CA THR A 8 21.75 -21.03 8.92
C THR A 8 20.34 -20.90 8.37
N LEU A 9 20.12 -19.90 7.52
CA LEU A 9 18.85 -19.75 6.82
C LEU A 9 18.61 -20.99 5.95
N ALA A 10 17.41 -21.52 6.07
CA ALA A 10 16.97 -22.63 5.24
C ALA A 10 16.99 -22.22 3.76
N SER A 11 17.43 -23.13 2.88
CA SER A 11 17.35 -23.01 1.42
C SER A 11 15.94 -22.58 0.97
N PRO A 12 15.74 -21.91 -0.19
CA PRO A 12 14.43 -21.55 -0.71
C PRO A 12 13.41 -22.70 -0.68
N ALA A 13 13.84 -23.91 -0.98
CA ALA A 13 13.01 -25.13 -0.89
C ALA A 13 12.50 -25.46 0.53
N THR A 14 13.01 -24.79 1.57
CA THR A 14 12.61 -25.00 2.97
C THR A 14 11.93 -23.78 3.58
N ARG A 15 11.78 -22.67 2.83
CA ARG A 15 11.04 -21.46 3.28
C ARG A 15 9.55 -21.74 3.33
N PHE A 16 9.03 -22.40 2.29
CA PHE A 16 7.66 -22.88 2.23
C PHE A 16 7.62 -24.38 2.55
N PRO A 17 7.14 -24.78 3.73
CA PRO A 17 7.10 -26.19 4.11
C PRO A 17 6.06 -26.99 3.33
N LEU A 18 5.09 -26.33 2.69
CA LEU A 18 4.04 -26.95 1.90
C LEU A 18 4.19 -26.54 0.44
N THR A 19 3.86 -27.47 -0.46
CA THR A 19 3.73 -27.17 -1.89
C THR A 19 2.37 -26.54 -2.18
N THR A 20 2.22 -25.86 -3.32
CA THR A 20 0.93 -25.32 -3.79
C THR A 20 -0.15 -26.39 -3.84
N ASP A 21 0.20 -27.61 -4.27
CA ASP A 21 -0.72 -28.75 -4.28
C ASP A 21 -1.19 -29.12 -2.86
N ALA A 22 -0.26 -29.12 -1.88
CA ALA A 22 -0.61 -29.40 -0.50
C ALA A 22 -1.53 -28.30 0.11
N LEU A 23 -1.30 -27.02 -0.24
CA LEU A 23 -2.22 -25.93 0.14
C LEU A 23 -3.60 -26.13 -0.50
N SER A 24 -3.63 -26.55 -1.77
CA SER A 24 -4.88 -26.85 -2.50
C SER A 24 -5.64 -28.03 -1.88
N ASP A 25 -4.94 -29.07 -1.45
CA ASP A 25 -5.54 -30.23 -0.77
C ASP A 25 -6.17 -29.80 0.56
N VAL A 26 -5.49 -28.96 1.35
CA VAL A 26 -6.02 -28.39 2.59
C VAL A 26 -7.27 -27.55 2.30
N ALA A 27 -7.24 -26.68 1.29
CA ALA A 27 -8.39 -25.87 0.89
C ALA A 27 -9.58 -26.76 0.49
N GLY A 28 -9.32 -27.82 -0.30
CA GLY A 28 -10.33 -28.81 -0.66
C GLY A 28 -10.94 -29.55 0.54
N GLN A 29 -10.12 -29.88 1.55
CA GLN A 29 -10.59 -30.47 2.79
C GLN A 29 -11.50 -29.51 3.57
N VAL A 30 -11.11 -28.25 3.73
CA VAL A 30 -11.91 -27.22 4.39
C VAL A 30 -13.29 -27.09 3.74
N LEU A 31 -13.37 -27.01 2.42
CA LEU A 31 -14.63 -26.89 1.69
C LEU A 31 -15.50 -28.13 1.86
N LYS A 32 -14.92 -29.33 1.82
CA LYS A 32 -15.67 -30.60 2.07
C LYS A 32 -16.28 -30.65 3.47
N VAL A 33 -15.50 -30.27 4.50
CA VAL A 33 -15.97 -30.20 5.88
C VAL A 33 -17.09 -29.17 6.03
N ALA A 34 -16.96 -27.99 5.39
CA ALA A 34 -17.99 -26.96 5.41
C ALA A 34 -19.31 -27.43 4.79
N GLN A 35 -19.26 -28.09 3.63
CA GLN A 35 -20.44 -28.66 2.97
C GLN A 35 -21.08 -29.77 3.80
N ALA A 36 -20.28 -30.70 4.35
CA ALA A 36 -20.76 -31.75 5.22
C ALA A 36 -21.42 -31.22 6.51
N GLY A 37 -20.93 -30.06 7.02
CA GLY A 37 -21.50 -29.35 8.18
C GLY A 37 -22.78 -28.56 7.90
N GLY A 38 -23.23 -28.50 6.63
CA GLY A 38 -24.48 -27.88 6.20
C GLY A 38 -24.31 -26.43 5.70
N ALA A 39 -23.10 -26.01 5.31
CA ALA A 39 -22.93 -24.76 4.58
C ALA A 39 -23.62 -24.86 3.21
N THR A 40 -24.39 -23.84 2.84
CA THR A 40 -24.95 -23.69 1.49
C THR A 40 -23.92 -23.22 0.47
N ALA A 41 -22.90 -22.46 0.94
CA ALA A 41 -21.72 -22.07 0.21
C ALA A 41 -20.57 -21.85 1.19
N ALA A 42 -19.33 -21.97 0.71
CA ALA A 42 -18.13 -21.68 1.48
C ALA A 42 -16.99 -21.23 0.59
N GLU A 43 -16.11 -20.47 1.19
CA GLU A 43 -14.82 -20.05 0.63
C GLU A 43 -13.72 -20.18 1.68
N THR A 44 -12.50 -20.38 1.23
CA THR A 44 -11.35 -20.51 2.11
C THR A 44 -10.10 -19.94 1.44
N GLU A 45 -9.25 -19.34 2.25
CA GLU A 45 -7.87 -19.03 1.90
C GLU A 45 -6.94 -19.86 2.78
N VAL A 46 -5.97 -20.50 2.17
CA VAL A 46 -4.90 -21.24 2.84
C VAL A 46 -3.59 -20.60 2.42
N SER A 47 -2.82 -20.11 3.38
CA SER A 47 -1.61 -19.34 3.11
C SER A 47 -0.42 -19.77 3.96
N GLN A 48 0.77 -19.48 3.46
CA GLN A 48 2.03 -19.56 4.16
C GLN A 48 2.91 -18.37 3.80
N ALA A 49 3.68 -17.88 4.76
CA ALA A 49 4.54 -16.73 4.58
C ALA A 49 5.86 -16.88 5.32
N PHE A 50 6.85 -16.17 4.82
CA PHE A 50 8.19 -16.08 5.36
C PHE A 50 8.65 -14.63 5.34
N GLY A 51 9.28 -14.14 6.40
CA GLY A 51 9.81 -12.80 6.48
C GLY A 51 11.08 -12.72 7.32
N LEU A 52 12.00 -11.87 6.89
CA LEU A 52 13.16 -11.43 7.64
C LEU A 52 13.20 -9.90 7.62
N SER A 53 13.46 -9.30 8.77
CA SER A 53 13.72 -7.87 8.89
C SER A 53 14.87 -7.65 9.83
N VAL A 54 15.88 -6.92 9.39
CA VAL A 54 17.06 -6.57 10.17
C VAL A 54 17.17 -5.06 10.22
N THR A 55 17.25 -4.51 11.43
CA THR A 55 17.48 -3.08 11.65
C THR A 55 18.85 -2.88 12.28
N VAL A 56 19.65 -2.05 11.65
CA VAL A 56 20.94 -1.57 12.15
C VAL A 56 20.77 -0.12 12.58
N ARG A 57 21.28 0.23 13.77
CA ARG A 57 21.26 1.58 14.28
C ARG A 57 22.61 1.94 14.92
N LYS A 58 23.21 3.03 14.49
CA LYS A 58 24.56 3.48 14.90
C LYS A 58 25.63 2.41 14.69
N GLY A 59 25.50 1.67 13.58
CA GLY A 59 26.41 0.59 13.20
C GLY A 59 26.19 -0.74 13.94
N ASP A 60 25.36 -0.76 14.99
CA ASP A 60 25.04 -1.96 15.78
C ASP A 60 23.68 -2.55 15.35
N VAL A 61 23.52 -3.85 15.52
CA VAL A 61 22.25 -4.53 15.29
C VAL A 61 21.26 -4.14 16.40
N GLU A 62 20.15 -3.51 16.01
CA GLU A 62 19.07 -3.15 16.95
C GLU A 62 18.03 -4.26 17.03
N THR A 63 17.58 -4.78 15.88
CA THR A 63 16.58 -5.86 15.84
C THR A 63 16.85 -6.83 14.70
N ILE A 64 16.53 -8.10 14.97
CA ILE A 64 16.39 -9.15 13.96
C ILE A 64 15.01 -9.78 14.20
N ALA A 65 14.10 -9.63 13.25
CA ALA A 65 12.79 -10.25 13.29
C ALA A 65 12.69 -11.31 12.18
N TYR A 66 12.28 -12.51 12.58
CA TYR A 66 12.15 -13.64 11.70
C TYR A 66 10.75 -14.23 11.87
N ASN A 67 9.96 -14.21 10.80
CA ASN A 67 8.58 -14.65 10.84
C ASN A 67 8.36 -15.84 9.91
N ARG A 68 7.63 -16.83 10.41
CA ARG A 68 7.07 -17.92 9.60
C ARG A 68 5.63 -18.08 9.99
N ASP A 69 4.76 -17.76 9.07
CA ASP A 69 3.32 -17.78 9.30
C ASP A 69 2.65 -18.78 8.35
N LYS A 70 1.57 -19.37 8.80
CA LYS A 70 0.65 -20.13 7.97
C LYS A 70 -0.76 -19.94 8.51
N GLY A 71 -1.75 -20.02 7.65
CA GLY A 71 -3.13 -19.77 8.06
C GLY A 71 -4.16 -20.43 7.16
N ILE A 72 -5.30 -20.73 7.77
CA ILE A 72 -6.53 -21.09 7.09
C ILE A 72 -7.58 -20.09 7.55
N GLY A 73 -8.15 -19.35 6.61
CA GLY A 73 -9.36 -18.57 6.80
C GLY A 73 -10.52 -19.28 6.12
N VAL A 74 -11.64 -19.48 6.80
CA VAL A 74 -12.84 -20.06 6.21
C VAL A 74 -14.03 -19.15 6.44
N THR A 75 -14.74 -18.83 5.37
CA THR A 75 -16.05 -18.17 5.41
C THR A 75 -17.10 -19.15 4.93
N VAL A 76 -18.15 -19.33 5.72
CA VAL A 76 -19.29 -20.18 5.38
C VAL A 76 -20.55 -19.36 5.29
N TYR A 77 -21.46 -19.80 4.43
CA TYR A 77 -22.78 -19.22 4.27
C TYR A 77 -23.85 -20.31 4.58
N VAL A 78 -24.86 -19.92 5.34
CA VAL A 78 -26.05 -20.74 5.60
C VAL A 78 -27.26 -19.90 5.16
N GLY A 79 -27.73 -20.11 3.93
CA GLY A 79 -28.59 -19.13 3.25
C GLY A 79 -27.90 -17.78 3.09
N ALA A 80 -28.54 -16.72 3.54
CA ALA A 80 -28.01 -15.34 3.54
C ALA A 80 -27.23 -14.97 4.83
N ARG A 81 -26.81 -15.95 5.63
CA ARG A 81 -26.08 -15.75 6.88
C ARG A 81 -24.62 -16.12 6.71
N ARG A 82 -23.72 -15.24 7.11
CA ARG A 82 -22.28 -15.42 6.99
C ARG A 82 -21.63 -15.70 8.34
N GLY A 83 -20.69 -16.65 8.38
CA GLY A 83 -19.80 -16.87 9.52
C GLY A 83 -18.36 -17.03 9.03
N HIS A 84 -17.40 -16.52 9.81
CA HIS A 84 -15.98 -16.62 9.50
C HIS A 84 -15.21 -17.10 10.73
N ALA A 85 -14.20 -17.95 10.50
CA ALA A 85 -13.23 -18.36 11.51
C ALA A 85 -11.89 -18.65 10.85
N SER A 86 -10.82 -18.66 11.64
CA SER A 86 -9.46 -18.93 11.16
C SER A 86 -8.66 -19.76 12.15
N THR A 87 -7.63 -20.44 11.65
CA THR A 87 -6.64 -21.19 12.44
C THR A 87 -5.29 -21.20 11.76
N ALA A 88 -4.22 -21.32 12.54
CA ALA A 88 -2.87 -21.58 12.05
C ALA A 88 -2.51 -23.08 12.09
N ASP A 89 -3.40 -23.94 12.59
CA ASP A 89 -3.20 -25.39 12.67
C ASP A 89 -3.91 -26.10 11.51
N PHE A 90 -3.12 -26.84 10.71
CA PHE A 90 -3.60 -27.57 9.52
C PHE A 90 -3.99 -29.02 9.82
N ALA A 91 -3.96 -29.44 11.10
CA ALA A 91 -4.43 -30.76 11.47
C ALA A 91 -5.93 -30.94 11.17
N PRO A 92 -6.38 -32.12 10.69
CA PRO A 92 -7.77 -32.33 10.34
C PRO A 92 -8.77 -31.96 11.44
N ALA A 93 -8.45 -32.28 12.69
CA ALA A 93 -9.31 -31.93 13.83
C ALA A 93 -9.43 -30.41 14.06
N ALA A 94 -8.35 -29.64 13.81
CA ALA A 94 -8.36 -28.19 13.91
C ALA A 94 -9.19 -27.56 12.77
N ILE A 95 -9.13 -28.13 11.57
CA ILE A 95 -9.95 -27.72 10.43
C ILE A 95 -11.44 -27.95 10.75
N GLU A 96 -11.82 -29.17 11.25
CA GLU A 96 -13.19 -29.50 11.64
C GLU A 96 -13.72 -28.52 12.70
N ASP A 97 -12.96 -28.27 13.77
CA ASP A 97 -13.30 -27.32 14.83
C ASP A 97 -13.48 -25.88 14.31
N THR A 98 -12.58 -25.43 13.44
CA THR A 98 -12.64 -24.08 12.86
C THR A 98 -13.88 -23.92 11.97
N VAL A 99 -14.17 -24.89 11.12
CA VAL A 99 -15.37 -24.89 10.29
C VAL A 99 -16.65 -24.96 11.14
N ALA A 100 -16.66 -25.76 12.21
CA ALA A 100 -17.81 -25.84 13.12
C ALA A 100 -18.06 -24.49 13.83
N LYS A 101 -17.00 -23.77 14.21
CA LYS A 101 -17.07 -22.38 14.74
C LYS A 101 -17.66 -21.43 13.72
N ALA A 102 -17.17 -21.43 12.48
CA ALA A 102 -17.69 -20.58 11.40
C ALA A 102 -19.19 -20.87 11.15
N LEU A 103 -19.59 -22.13 11.09
CA LEU A 103 -21.00 -22.53 10.93
C LEU A 103 -21.87 -22.07 12.10
N THR A 104 -21.34 -22.17 13.33
CA THR A 104 -22.05 -21.70 14.52
C THR A 104 -22.26 -20.18 14.42
N ILE A 105 -21.25 -19.42 14.07
CA ILE A 105 -21.35 -17.96 13.86
C ILE A 105 -22.42 -17.67 12.78
N ALA A 106 -22.37 -18.34 11.63
CA ALA A 106 -23.34 -18.13 10.56
C ALA A 106 -24.79 -18.36 11.02
N ARG A 107 -25.05 -19.42 11.83
CA ARG A 107 -26.40 -19.73 12.33
C ARG A 107 -26.97 -18.63 13.24
N TYR A 108 -26.14 -17.89 13.94
CA TYR A 108 -26.57 -16.84 14.86
C TYR A 108 -26.42 -15.41 14.27
N THR A 109 -25.82 -15.27 13.10
CA THR A 109 -25.72 -13.98 12.40
C THR A 109 -27.07 -13.64 11.74
N ALA A 110 -27.40 -12.34 11.67
CA ALA A 110 -28.58 -11.89 10.94
C ALA A 110 -28.46 -12.18 9.44
N GLU A 111 -29.60 -12.42 8.80
CA GLU A 111 -29.67 -12.55 7.35
C GLU A 111 -29.30 -11.23 6.65
N ASP A 112 -28.52 -11.33 5.57
CA ASP A 112 -28.17 -10.23 4.70
C ASP A 112 -28.19 -10.73 3.25
N ASP A 113 -29.18 -10.29 2.49
CA ASP A 113 -29.39 -10.72 1.10
C ASP A 113 -28.22 -10.40 0.17
N CYS A 114 -27.29 -9.53 0.61
CA CYS A 114 -26.07 -9.22 -0.12
C CYS A 114 -24.89 -10.16 0.23
N ALA A 115 -25.03 -11.00 1.29
CA ALA A 115 -24.00 -11.97 1.67
C ALA A 115 -23.98 -13.16 0.68
N GLY A 116 -22.78 -13.66 0.39
CA GLY A 116 -22.60 -14.81 -0.50
C GLY A 116 -21.35 -14.70 -1.34
N LEU A 117 -20.99 -15.80 -1.99
CA LEU A 117 -19.86 -15.86 -2.93
C LEU A 117 -20.03 -14.89 -4.10
N ALA A 118 -18.94 -14.61 -4.80
CA ALA A 118 -18.96 -13.85 -6.04
C ALA A 118 -19.85 -14.50 -7.11
N ASP A 119 -20.30 -13.71 -8.10
CA ASP A 119 -21.03 -14.24 -9.26
C ASP A 119 -20.11 -15.22 -10.03
N PRO A 120 -20.55 -16.49 -10.27
CA PRO A 120 -19.76 -17.46 -11.01
C PRO A 120 -19.31 -17.00 -12.39
N ALA A 121 -20.06 -16.09 -13.03
CA ALA A 121 -19.72 -15.55 -14.33
C ALA A 121 -18.52 -14.58 -14.29
N LEU A 122 -18.19 -14.04 -13.12
CA LEU A 122 -17.08 -13.09 -12.91
C LEU A 122 -15.79 -13.78 -12.47
N LEU A 123 -15.84 -15.04 -12.03
CA LEU A 123 -14.68 -15.78 -11.55
C LEU A 123 -13.63 -15.93 -12.66
N ALA A 124 -12.37 -15.76 -12.29
CA ALA A 124 -11.26 -15.99 -13.20
C ALA A 124 -11.19 -17.48 -13.61
N ARG A 125 -11.04 -17.76 -14.89
CA ARG A 125 -10.93 -19.13 -15.40
C ARG A 125 -9.52 -19.50 -15.82
N SER A 126 -8.71 -18.52 -16.09
CA SER A 126 -7.30 -18.64 -16.44
C SER A 126 -6.66 -17.27 -16.23
N TRP A 127 -5.39 -17.26 -15.93
CA TRP A 127 -4.61 -16.03 -15.77
C TRP A 127 -3.17 -16.24 -16.21
N ALA A 128 -2.53 -15.13 -16.59
CA ALA A 128 -1.10 -15.12 -16.90
C ALA A 128 -0.25 -15.05 -15.63
N ASP A 129 0.97 -15.52 -15.72
CA ASP A 129 2.00 -15.24 -14.73
C ASP A 129 2.35 -13.75 -14.79
N LEU A 130 2.26 -13.07 -13.65
CA LEU A 130 2.56 -11.66 -13.51
C LEU A 130 3.97 -11.40 -12.98
N ASP A 131 4.81 -12.44 -12.90
CA ASP A 131 6.20 -12.36 -12.45
C ASP A 131 6.32 -11.76 -11.03
N LEU A 132 5.52 -12.28 -10.07
CA LEU A 132 5.37 -11.69 -8.74
C LEU A 132 6.32 -12.27 -7.68
N TYR A 133 6.97 -13.42 -7.96
CA TYR A 133 7.77 -14.14 -6.99
C TYR A 133 9.24 -14.19 -7.37
N HIS A 134 10.06 -13.50 -6.59
CA HIS A 134 11.52 -13.42 -6.73
C HIS A 134 12.16 -13.60 -5.36
N PRO A 135 12.48 -14.83 -4.95
CA PRO A 135 13.07 -15.08 -3.64
C PRO A 135 14.43 -14.38 -3.51
N TRP A 136 14.69 -13.89 -2.32
CA TRP A 136 15.97 -13.27 -1.99
C TRP A 136 16.74 -14.16 -1.01
N ASP A 137 17.85 -14.79 -1.46
CA ASP A 137 18.72 -15.62 -0.63
C ASP A 137 19.65 -14.75 0.24
N LEU A 138 19.02 -13.83 1.00
CA LEU A 138 19.71 -12.93 1.90
C LEU A 138 19.95 -13.60 3.26
N THR A 139 21.19 -13.68 3.69
CA THR A 139 21.52 -14.09 5.06
C THR A 139 21.34 -12.92 6.04
N VAL A 140 21.27 -13.24 7.33
CA VAL A 140 21.19 -12.21 8.39
C VAL A 140 22.44 -11.33 8.37
N GLU A 141 23.60 -11.92 8.18
CA GLU A 141 24.89 -11.24 8.11
C GLU A 141 24.93 -10.27 6.92
N GLU A 142 24.49 -10.69 5.75
CA GLU A 142 24.42 -9.82 4.57
C GLU A 142 23.41 -8.69 4.78
N ALA A 143 22.26 -8.95 5.42
CA ALA A 143 21.28 -7.92 5.76
C ALA A 143 21.85 -6.88 6.73
N ILE A 144 22.66 -7.32 7.71
CA ILE A 144 23.37 -6.42 8.64
C ILE A 144 24.36 -5.53 7.89
N GLU A 145 25.16 -6.09 6.98
CA GLU A 145 26.13 -5.31 6.21
C GLU A 145 25.45 -4.30 5.27
N LEU A 146 24.35 -4.68 4.59
CA LEU A 146 23.55 -3.76 3.81
C LEU A 146 22.95 -2.62 4.67
N GLY A 147 22.47 -2.95 5.88
CA GLY A 147 21.98 -1.95 6.82
C GLY A 147 23.08 -0.98 7.26
N ARG A 148 24.27 -1.49 7.59
CA ARG A 148 25.44 -0.66 7.94
C ARG A 148 25.89 0.24 6.81
N GLU A 149 25.98 -0.30 5.59
CA GLU A 149 26.31 0.48 4.39
C GLU A 149 25.30 1.62 4.18
N CYS A 150 24.01 1.31 4.30
CA CYS A 150 22.94 2.28 4.13
C CYS A 150 23.03 3.40 5.16
N GLU A 151 23.10 3.08 6.44
CA GLU A 151 23.18 4.05 7.52
C GLU A 151 24.46 4.90 7.46
N ALA A 152 25.61 4.27 7.23
CA ALA A 152 26.89 4.97 7.11
C ALA A 152 26.87 5.98 5.94
N ALA A 153 26.28 5.58 4.79
CA ALA A 153 26.13 6.49 3.64
C ALA A 153 25.22 7.67 3.96
N ALA A 154 24.19 7.50 4.80
CA ALA A 154 23.32 8.60 5.22
C ALA A 154 24.04 9.57 6.15
N LEU A 155 24.67 9.07 7.19
CA LEU A 155 25.40 9.89 8.19
C LEU A 155 26.61 10.63 7.59
N ALA A 156 27.20 10.11 6.54
CA ALA A 156 28.35 10.73 5.85
C ALA A 156 27.98 11.99 5.03
N VAL A 157 26.70 12.26 4.77
CA VAL A 157 26.27 13.38 3.91
C VAL A 157 26.56 14.74 4.54
N ASP A 158 26.30 14.89 5.83
CA ASP A 158 26.50 16.15 6.57
C ASP A 158 26.91 15.83 8.01
N ARG A 159 27.90 16.57 8.54
CA ARG A 159 28.38 16.40 9.92
C ARG A 159 27.33 16.65 11.01
N ARG A 160 26.24 17.35 10.68
CA ARG A 160 25.13 17.62 11.58
C ARG A 160 24.15 16.42 11.68
N LEU A 161 24.30 15.42 10.82
CA LEU A 161 23.54 14.16 10.92
C LEU A 161 24.21 13.27 11.98
N THR A 162 23.79 13.45 13.23
CA THR A 162 24.48 12.85 14.39
C THR A 162 23.71 11.68 15.02
N ASN A 163 22.48 11.42 14.55
CA ASN A 163 21.63 10.38 15.06
C ASN A 163 20.88 9.65 13.93
N SER A 164 20.33 8.51 14.25
CA SER A 164 19.62 7.64 13.31
C SER A 164 18.43 6.96 13.99
N GLU A 165 17.37 6.72 13.24
CA GLU A 165 16.32 5.76 13.60
C GLU A 165 16.64 4.36 13.08
N GLY A 166 17.73 4.24 12.34
CA GLY A 166 18.26 3.01 11.80
C GLY A 166 18.05 2.85 10.29
N ALA A 167 18.75 1.86 9.76
CA ALA A 167 18.54 1.33 8.43
C ALA A 167 17.96 -0.09 8.55
N THR A 168 16.85 -0.35 7.86
CA THR A 168 16.16 -1.63 7.89
C THR A 168 16.22 -2.29 6.52
N VAL A 169 16.67 -3.53 6.48
CA VAL A 169 16.62 -4.42 5.32
C VAL A 169 15.56 -5.47 5.57
N SER A 170 14.63 -5.63 4.66
CA SER A 170 13.50 -6.55 4.82
C SER A 170 13.25 -7.37 3.57
N LEU A 171 12.85 -8.61 3.78
CA LEU A 171 12.28 -9.47 2.76
C LEU A 171 10.98 -10.09 3.29
N HIS A 172 10.02 -10.25 2.40
CA HIS A 172 8.79 -10.96 2.65
C HIS A 172 8.44 -11.81 1.44
N GLU A 173 8.10 -13.05 1.68
CA GLU A 173 7.68 -14.02 0.67
C GLU A 173 6.40 -14.68 1.18
N GLY A 174 5.43 -14.85 0.31
CA GLY A 174 4.16 -15.48 0.66
C GLY A 174 3.58 -16.25 -0.51
N GLU A 175 2.80 -17.27 -0.19
CA GLU A 175 2.04 -18.09 -1.11
C GLU A 175 0.67 -18.37 -0.51
N PHE A 176 -0.37 -18.35 -1.32
CA PHE A 176 -1.70 -18.68 -0.89
C PHE A 176 -2.46 -19.45 -1.97
N VAL A 177 -3.52 -20.13 -1.53
CA VAL A 177 -4.56 -20.70 -2.38
C VAL A 177 -5.90 -20.23 -1.85
N TYR A 178 -6.67 -19.58 -2.70
CA TYR A 178 -8.08 -19.29 -2.47
C TYR A 178 -8.94 -20.33 -3.20
N ALA A 179 -9.96 -20.83 -2.53
CA ALA A 179 -10.90 -21.79 -3.10
C ALA A 179 -12.33 -21.53 -2.62
N ASN A 180 -13.32 -21.90 -3.42
CA ASN A 180 -14.72 -21.79 -3.06
C ASN A 180 -15.58 -22.95 -3.58
N THR A 181 -16.79 -23.08 -3.05
CA THR A 181 -17.72 -24.15 -3.41
C THR A 181 -18.36 -24.03 -4.79
N LEU A 182 -18.05 -22.95 -5.54
CA LEU A 182 -18.40 -22.83 -6.96
C LEU A 182 -17.37 -23.50 -7.88
N GLY A 183 -16.32 -24.11 -7.30
CA GLY A 183 -15.27 -24.82 -8.02
C GLY A 183 -14.09 -23.95 -8.44
N PHE A 184 -13.99 -22.74 -7.93
CA PHE A 184 -12.79 -21.93 -8.11
C PHE A 184 -11.68 -22.44 -7.19
N PHE A 185 -10.49 -22.62 -7.75
CA PHE A 185 -9.23 -22.85 -7.07
C PHE A 185 -8.15 -22.02 -7.77
N GLY A 186 -7.54 -21.11 -7.07
CA GLY A 186 -6.48 -20.24 -7.60
C GLY A 186 -5.54 -19.79 -6.51
N GLY A 187 -4.27 -19.64 -6.85
CA GLY A 187 -3.25 -19.16 -5.93
C GLY A 187 -1.99 -18.76 -6.69
N TYR A 188 -1.14 -18.06 -6.03
CA TYR A 188 0.18 -17.69 -6.54
C TYR A 188 1.11 -17.31 -5.39
N ALA A 189 2.41 -17.43 -5.65
CA ALA A 189 3.44 -16.92 -4.75
C ALA A 189 3.76 -15.46 -5.09
N SER A 190 4.19 -14.71 -4.09
CA SER A 190 4.66 -13.33 -4.26
C SER A 190 5.76 -12.99 -3.28
N SER A 191 6.59 -12.03 -3.65
CA SER A 191 7.66 -11.50 -2.80
C SER A 191 7.61 -9.99 -2.74
N ARG A 192 8.17 -9.44 -1.66
CA ARG A 192 8.40 -8.01 -1.50
C ARG A 192 9.63 -7.78 -0.66
N HIS A 193 10.55 -7.01 -1.19
CA HIS A 193 11.82 -6.67 -0.54
C HIS A 193 11.93 -5.16 -0.39
N GLY A 194 12.72 -4.72 0.58
CA GLY A 194 12.90 -3.30 0.80
C GLY A 194 14.14 -2.96 1.62
N ILE A 195 14.65 -1.76 1.40
CA ILE A 195 15.67 -1.10 2.21
C ILE A 195 15.13 0.27 2.58
N TYR A 196 15.17 0.60 3.84
CA TYR A 196 14.71 1.86 4.41
C TYR A 196 15.80 2.45 5.28
N CYS A 197 15.93 3.77 5.30
CA CYS A 197 16.83 4.48 6.20
C CYS A 197 16.21 5.79 6.64
N ALA A 198 16.29 6.10 7.94
CA ALA A 198 15.92 7.39 8.49
C ALA A 198 17.02 7.92 9.39
N VAL A 199 17.42 9.16 9.19
CA VAL A 199 18.44 9.82 9.99
C VAL A 199 17.93 11.14 10.57
N ILE A 200 18.60 11.59 11.62
CA ILE A 200 18.26 12.80 12.37
C ILE A 200 19.46 13.73 12.35
N GLY A 201 19.24 14.95 11.90
CA GLY A 201 20.20 16.05 11.97
C GLY A 201 19.86 16.99 13.12
N ASP A 202 20.89 17.61 13.66
CA ASP A 202 20.78 18.64 14.72
C ASP A 202 21.57 19.89 14.27
N ASP A 203 20.90 21.03 14.28
CA ASP A 203 21.49 22.34 14.00
C ASP A 203 21.22 23.25 15.18
N ASP A 204 22.17 23.31 16.13
CA ASP A 204 22.09 24.08 17.37
C ASP A 204 20.82 23.78 18.23
N GLY A 205 20.43 22.50 18.31
CA GLY A 205 19.27 22.03 19.07
C GLY A 205 17.96 21.98 18.29
N ALA A 206 17.94 22.44 17.05
CA ALA A 206 16.83 22.30 16.12
C ALA A 206 16.98 20.99 15.34
N MET A 207 16.28 19.94 15.76
CA MET A 207 16.36 18.62 15.14
C MET A 207 15.44 18.51 13.93
N GLN A 208 15.96 17.90 12.87
CA GLN A 208 15.19 17.51 11.69
C GLN A 208 15.39 16.04 11.38
N ARG A 209 14.35 15.41 10.86
CA ARG A 209 14.34 14.01 10.47
C ARG A 209 13.77 13.90 9.05
N ASP A 210 14.38 13.05 8.22
CA ASP A 210 13.77 12.60 6.96
C ASP A 210 14.25 11.18 6.65
N ASP A 211 13.66 10.57 5.64
CA ASP A 211 13.94 9.20 5.26
C ASP A 211 13.94 8.99 3.74
N TRP A 212 14.41 7.83 3.36
CA TRP A 212 14.24 7.29 2.02
C TRP A 212 14.13 5.77 2.07
N PHE A 213 13.50 5.21 1.04
CA PHE A 213 13.37 3.77 0.91
C PHE A 213 13.31 3.32 -0.54
N THR A 214 13.58 2.04 -0.75
CA THR A 214 13.29 1.32 -1.99
C THR A 214 12.46 0.09 -1.68
N SER A 215 11.56 -0.28 -2.57
CA SER A 215 10.73 -1.49 -2.44
C SER A 215 10.45 -2.09 -3.80
N ALA A 216 10.66 -3.40 -3.95
CA ALA A 216 10.47 -4.12 -5.19
C ALA A 216 10.06 -5.58 -4.94
N ARG A 217 9.50 -6.24 -5.97
CA ARG A 217 9.25 -7.69 -5.98
C ARG A 217 10.55 -8.48 -6.11
N SER A 218 11.48 -7.99 -6.93
CA SER A 218 12.79 -8.60 -7.13
C SER A 218 13.86 -7.82 -6.38
N PRO A 219 14.80 -8.49 -5.67
CA PRO A 219 15.92 -7.82 -5.03
C PRO A 219 16.82 -7.07 -6.03
N HIS A 220 16.84 -7.50 -7.30
CA HIS A 220 17.63 -6.84 -8.37
C HIS A 220 17.04 -5.49 -8.81
N ASP A 221 15.78 -5.22 -8.49
CA ASP A 221 15.09 -3.97 -8.80
C ASP A 221 15.19 -2.95 -7.64
N LEU A 222 15.82 -3.32 -6.52
CA LEU A 222 16.07 -2.40 -5.40
C LEU A 222 17.18 -1.40 -5.75
N GLU A 223 17.04 -0.18 -5.25
CA GLU A 223 18.15 0.77 -5.25
C GLU A 223 19.28 0.25 -4.32
N ALA A 224 20.53 0.53 -4.67
CA ALA A 224 21.66 0.16 -3.82
C ALA A 224 21.55 0.79 -2.42
N ALA A 225 21.93 0.05 -1.38
CA ALA A 225 21.82 0.47 0.02
C ALA A 225 22.49 1.83 0.28
N ALA A 226 23.72 2.03 -0.21
CA ALA A 226 24.41 3.32 -0.12
C ALA A 226 23.64 4.48 -0.79
N ARG A 227 22.90 4.23 -1.89
CA ARG A 227 22.07 5.24 -2.55
C ARG A 227 20.86 5.62 -1.68
N VAL A 228 20.16 4.62 -1.12
CA VAL A 228 19.03 4.84 -0.21
C VAL A 228 19.48 5.68 0.99
N GLY A 229 20.59 5.29 1.63
CA GLY A 229 21.16 6.04 2.74
C GLY A 229 21.54 7.47 2.36
N ARG A 230 22.27 7.65 1.27
CA ARG A 230 22.65 9.01 0.81
C ARG A 230 21.44 9.90 0.58
N LEU A 231 20.38 9.39 -0.08
CA LEU A 231 19.15 10.17 -0.30
C LEU A 231 18.47 10.54 1.01
N ALA A 232 18.38 9.62 1.98
CA ALA A 232 17.86 9.92 3.32
C ALA A 232 18.67 11.03 4.00
N GLY A 233 20.00 10.96 3.95
CA GLY A 233 20.90 11.98 4.48
C GLY A 233 20.75 13.33 3.79
N GLU A 234 20.71 13.37 2.46
CA GLU A 234 20.52 14.60 1.68
C GLU A 234 19.19 15.28 1.98
N ARG A 235 18.12 14.51 2.11
CA ARG A 235 16.78 15.01 2.46
C ARG A 235 16.81 15.62 3.86
N THR A 236 17.34 14.90 4.84
CA THR A 236 17.46 15.37 6.22
C THR A 236 18.30 16.64 6.33
N ALA A 237 19.49 16.66 5.69
CA ALA A 237 20.39 17.81 5.72
C ALA A 237 19.75 19.08 5.13
N ARG A 238 18.97 18.95 4.06
CA ARG A 238 18.24 20.07 3.42
C ARG A 238 17.13 20.66 4.28
N ARG A 239 16.64 19.92 5.28
CA ARG A 239 15.59 20.38 6.22
C ARG A 239 16.16 21.18 7.39
N LEU A 240 17.46 21.11 7.65
CA LEU A 240 18.09 21.84 8.75
C LEU A 240 17.91 23.34 8.56
N GLY A 241 17.64 24.06 9.65
CA GLY A 241 17.34 25.48 9.65
C GLY A 241 15.94 25.82 9.14
N ALA A 242 14.98 24.89 9.25
CA ALA A 242 13.59 25.11 8.87
C ALA A 242 12.95 26.27 9.65
N ARG A 243 11.98 26.91 9.00
CA ARG A 243 11.27 28.09 9.52
C ARG A 243 9.77 27.88 9.45
N GLN A 244 9.06 28.55 10.32
CA GLN A 244 7.60 28.67 10.23
C GLN A 244 7.20 29.73 9.19
N LEU A 245 6.01 29.58 8.62
CA LEU A 245 5.41 30.55 7.72
C LEU A 245 4.29 31.31 8.41
N ALA A 246 4.06 32.56 8.02
CA ALA A 246 2.81 33.25 8.35
C ALA A 246 1.63 32.59 7.62
N THR A 247 0.43 32.70 8.17
CA THR A 247 -0.79 32.21 7.51
C THR A 247 -1.02 32.92 6.18
N LEU A 248 -1.19 32.14 5.11
CA LEU A 248 -1.40 32.65 3.74
C LEU A 248 -2.13 31.63 2.88
N GLU A 249 -2.59 32.08 1.70
CA GLU A 249 -3.08 31.20 0.64
C GLU A 249 -2.06 31.22 -0.51
N CYS A 250 -1.64 30.03 -0.97
CA CYS A 250 -0.67 29.92 -2.06
C CYS A 250 -0.79 28.57 -2.79
N PRO A 251 -0.16 28.42 -3.97
CA PRO A 251 0.00 27.14 -4.62
C PRO A 251 0.78 26.16 -3.74
N VAL A 252 0.41 24.87 -3.82
CA VAL A 252 1.08 23.78 -3.10
C VAL A 252 1.47 22.69 -4.10
N LEU A 253 2.74 22.33 -4.09
CA LEU A 253 3.30 21.22 -4.86
C LEU A 253 3.56 20.06 -3.92
N TYR A 254 2.83 18.96 -4.08
CA TYR A 254 3.09 17.71 -3.37
C TYR A 254 4.19 16.95 -4.11
N GLU A 255 5.29 16.64 -3.44
CA GLU A 255 6.33 15.76 -3.98
C GLU A 255 5.75 14.38 -4.33
N ALA A 256 6.26 13.73 -5.39
CA ALA A 256 5.70 12.47 -5.90
C ALA A 256 5.45 11.39 -4.81
N PRO A 257 6.38 11.11 -3.88
CA PRO A 257 6.15 10.11 -2.83
C PRO A 257 4.90 10.36 -1.98
N ILE A 258 4.63 11.62 -1.64
CA ILE A 258 3.47 11.98 -0.81
C ILE A 258 2.22 12.29 -1.63
N ALA A 259 2.36 12.67 -2.90
CA ALA A 259 1.25 12.89 -3.82
C ALA A 259 0.40 11.63 -4.02
N THR A 260 1.00 10.44 -3.92
CA THR A 260 0.29 9.15 -3.92
C THR A 260 -0.81 9.07 -2.84
N GLY A 261 -0.66 9.82 -1.74
CA GLY A 261 -1.65 9.94 -0.68
C GLY A 261 -2.94 10.63 -1.12
N LEU A 262 -2.85 11.64 -2.00
CA LEU A 262 -4.04 12.29 -2.57
C LEU A 262 -4.90 11.29 -3.36
N ILE A 263 -4.24 10.43 -4.15
CA ILE A 263 -4.91 9.35 -4.88
C ILE A 263 -5.49 8.32 -3.91
N GLY A 264 -4.79 8.05 -2.78
CA GLY A 264 -5.29 7.18 -1.72
C GLY A 264 -6.61 7.66 -1.10
N HIS A 265 -6.78 8.96 -0.90
CA HIS A 265 -8.04 9.52 -0.42
C HIS A 265 -9.18 9.35 -1.44
N TYR A 266 -8.89 9.46 -2.74
CA TYR A 266 -9.86 9.16 -3.80
C TYR A 266 -10.28 7.69 -3.78
N VAL A 267 -9.33 6.77 -3.70
CA VAL A 267 -9.61 5.32 -3.60
C VAL A 267 -10.49 5.01 -2.41
N ASN A 268 -10.15 5.53 -1.22
CA ASN A 268 -10.93 5.33 -0.02
C ASN A 268 -12.37 5.89 -0.16
N ALA A 269 -12.51 7.08 -0.74
CA ALA A 269 -13.82 7.70 -0.96
C ALA A 269 -14.69 6.98 -2.01
N THR A 270 -14.07 6.27 -2.96
CA THR A 270 -14.75 5.51 -4.02
C THR A 270 -14.73 4.00 -3.79
N SER A 271 -14.26 3.56 -2.61
CA SER A 271 -14.37 2.15 -2.19
C SER A 271 -15.82 1.78 -1.89
N GLY A 272 -16.21 0.57 -2.26
CA GLY A 272 -17.56 0.08 -2.06
C GLY A 272 -18.05 0.20 -0.62
N GLY A 273 -17.15 -0.10 0.35
CA GLY A 273 -17.42 0.03 1.77
C GLY A 273 -17.78 1.46 2.21
N SER A 274 -17.06 2.46 1.73
CA SER A 274 -17.33 3.86 2.04
C SER A 274 -18.64 4.34 1.41
N LEU A 275 -18.91 3.89 0.18
CA LEU A 275 -20.09 4.32 -0.58
C LEU A 275 -21.40 3.76 0.00
N TYR A 276 -21.52 2.43 0.25
CA TYR A 276 -22.78 1.88 0.73
C TYR A 276 -23.08 2.29 2.18
N ARG A 277 -22.06 2.54 3.01
CA ARG A 277 -22.22 3.08 4.37
C ARG A 277 -22.48 4.59 4.38
N LYS A 278 -22.46 5.24 3.22
CA LYS A 278 -22.60 6.69 3.07
C LYS A 278 -21.57 7.50 3.85
N SER A 279 -20.37 6.96 3.99
CA SER A 279 -19.22 7.56 4.67
C SER A 279 -18.18 8.10 3.67
N SER A 280 -18.65 8.78 2.63
CA SER A 280 -17.82 9.33 1.54
C SER A 280 -18.35 10.66 1.05
N PHE A 281 -17.42 11.58 0.76
CA PHE A 281 -17.74 12.84 0.06
C PHE A 281 -17.93 12.64 -1.46
N LEU A 282 -17.70 11.44 -2.00
CA LEU A 282 -17.87 11.08 -3.41
C LEU A 282 -19.06 10.13 -3.66
N ILE A 283 -20.09 10.17 -2.80
CA ILE A 283 -21.35 9.47 -3.05
C ILE A 283 -21.93 9.95 -4.39
N ASP A 284 -22.44 9.01 -5.20
CA ASP A 284 -23.05 9.30 -6.52
C ASP A 284 -22.14 10.05 -7.50
N SER A 285 -20.83 9.87 -7.38
CA SER A 285 -19.83 10.53 -8.25
C SER A 285 -19.63 9.85 -9.60
N LEU A 286 -20.19 8.66 -9.82
CA LEU A 286 -20.07 7.95 -11.10
C LEU A 286 -20.61 8.81 -12.24
N GLY A 287 -19.80 8.98 -13.30
CA GLY A 287 -20.12 9.86 -14.43
C GLY A 287 -20.01 11.36 -14.16
N ARG A 288 -19.58 11.78 -12.96
CA ARG A 288 -19.40 13.19 -12.62
C ARG A 288 -17.95 13.64 -12.71
N GLN A 289 -17.77 14.91 -13.01
CA GLN A 289 -16.48 15.59 -13.00
C GLN A 289 -16.01 15.78 -11.55
N VAL A 290 -14.96 15.07 -11.14
CA VAL A 290 -14.36 15.17 -9.80
C VAL A 290 -12.99 15.81 -9.86
N PHE A 291 -12.20 15.48 -10.87
CA PHE A 291 -10.86 16.03 -11.08
C PHE A 291 -10.83 17.10 -12.17
N ALA A 292 -9.74 17.85 -12.25
CA ALA A 292 -9.45 18.71 -13.38
C ALA A 292 -9.48 17.90 -14.70
N PRO A 293 -9.90 18.50 -15.84
CA PRO A 293 -10.13 17.76 -17.10
C PRO A 293 -8.91 17.05 -17.68
N GLN A 294 -7.71 17.49 -17.34
CA GLN A 294 -6.46 16.86 -17.80
C GLN A 294 -6.11 15.58 -17.03
N ILE A 295 -6.80 15.26 -15.93
CA ILE A 295 -6.49 14.13 -15.07
C ILE A 295 -7.19 12.87 -15.57
N SER A 296 -6.39 11.82 -15.77
CA SER A 296 -6.89 10.46 -16.01
C SER A 296 -6.12 9.48 -15.11
N ILE A 297 -6.84 8.52 -14.58
CA ILE A 297 -6.31 7.47 -13.71
C ILE A 297 -6.75 6.13 -14.25
N ARG A 298 -5.81 5.25 -14.52
CA ARG A 298 -6.06 3.92 -15.02
C ARG A 298 -5.65 2.88 -13.99
N GLU A 299 -6.46 1.87 -13.79
CA GLU A 299 -6.14 0.70 -12.98
C GLU A 299 -5.55 -0.38 -13.87
N GLU A 300 -4.36 -0.87 -13.50
CA GLU A 300 -3.55 -1.84 -14.23
C GLU A 300 -3.20 -3.04 -13.34
N PRO A 301 -4.10 -4.01 -13.18
CA PRO A 301 -3.88 -5.16 -12.30
C PRO A 301 -2.84 -6.15 -12.82
N HIS A 302 -2.42 -6.05 -14.07
CA HIS A 302 -1.56 -7.04 -14.71
C HIS A 302 -0.16 -6.50 -15.07
N LEU A 303 0.31 -5.46 -14.38
CA LEU A 303 1.69 -5.00 -14.56
C LEU A 303 2.67 -6.08 -14.05
N PRO A 304 3.61 -6.57 -14.90
CA PRO A 304 4.64 -7.48 -14.41
C PRO A 304 5.39 -6.87 -13.22
N ARG A 305 5.57 -7.64 -12.16
CA ARG A 305 6.20 -7.21 -10.89
C ARG A 305 5.53 -6.01 -10.20
N GLY A 306 4.33 -5.63 -10.63
CA GLY A 306 3.60 -4.52 -10.01
C GLY A 306 3.29 -4.80 -8.53
N GLN A 307 3.40 -3.77 -7.67
CA GLN A 307 3.26 -3.93 -6.21
C GLN A 307 1.86 -4.35 -5.79
N ALA A 308 0.84 -4.04 -6.59
CA ALA A 308 -0.55 -4.45 -6.41
C ALA A 308 -1.10 -5.14 -7.67
N SER A 309 -0.25 -5.94 -8.34
CA SER A 309 -0.68 -6.78 -9.44
C SER A 309 -1.29 -8.07 -8.91
N GLU A 310 -2.49 -8.38 -9.41
CA GLU A 310 -3.28 -9.54 -9.01
C GLU A 310 -4.06 -10.06 -10.22
N PRO A 311 -3.98 -11.35 -10.55
CA PRO A 311 -4.72 -11.92 -11.67
C PRO A 311 -6.22 -12.08 -11.39
N PHE A 312 -6.58 -12.20 -10.12
CA PHE A 312 -7.93 -12.23 -9.56
C PHE A 312 -7.91 -11.59 -8.16
N ASP A 313 -9.05 -11.08 -7.72
CA ASP A 313 -9.20 -10.44 -6.40
C ASP A 313 -9.42 -11.48 -5.28
N ASP A 314 -9.57 -11.03 -4.02
CA ASP A 314 -9.74 -11.88 -2.85
C ASP A 314 -10.99 -12.77 -2.88
N GLU A 315 -11.90 -12.57 -3.85
CA GLU A 315 -13.10 -13.40 -4.07
C GLU A 315 -12.97 -14.30 -5.31
N GLY A 316 -11.79 -14.33 -5.95
CA GLY A 316 -11.53 -15.06 -7.18
C GLY A 316 -12.11 -14.42 -8.44
N VAL A 317 -12.59 -13.18 -8.35
CA VAL A 317 -13.11 -12.42 -9.50
C VAL A 317 -11.95 -11.96 -10.38
N ALA A 318 -12.09 -12.17 -11.70
CA ALA A 318 -11.08 -11.78 -12.68
C ALA A 318 -10.86 -10.26 -12.66
N THR A 319 -9.62 -9.84 -12.48
CA THR A 319 -9.21 -8.43 -12.57
C THR A 319 -9.04 -7.99 -14.02
N ARG A 320 -9.21 -6.70 -14.28
CA ARG A 320 -9.11 -6.16 -15.65
C ARG A 320 -8.53 -4.74 -15.65
N PRO A 321 -7.67 -4.40 -16.62
CA PRO A 321 -7.30 -3.01 -16.86
C PRO A 321 -8.53 -2.16 -17.19
N ARG A 322 -8.66 -1.00 -16.52
CA ARG A 322 -9.81 -0.09 -16.73
C ARG A 322 -9.46 1.35 -16.39
N ASP A 323 -10.14 2.28 -16.98
CA ASP A 323 -10.10 3.66 -16.51
C ASP A 323 -11.01 3.80 -15.28
N VAL A 324 -10.47 4.35 -14.20
CA VAL A 324 -11.23 4.72 -13.00
C VAL A 324 -11.58 6.21 -13.01
N VAL A 325 -10.71 7.02 -13.65
CA VAL A 325 -10.99 8.42 -13.99
C VAL A 325 -10.53 8.67 -15.43
N ARG A 326 -11.38 9.30 -16.25
CA ARG A 326 -11.03 9.71 -17.60
C ARG A 326 -11.41 11.17 -17.81
N ALA A 327 -10.43 12.00 -18.20
CA ALA A 327 -10.60 13.43 -18.39
C ALA A 327 -11.32 14.10 -17.19
N GLY A 328 -10.93 13.73 -15.97
CA GLY A 328 -11.49 14.23 -14.72
C GLY A 328 -12.83 13.60 -14.29
N VAL A 329 -13.46 12.78 -15.14
CA VAL A 329 -14.76 12.16 -14.88
C VAL A 329 -14.59 10.77 -14.31
N VAL A 330 -15.27 10.46 -13.19
CA VAL A 330 -15.27 9.14 -12.56
C VAL A 330 -15.92 8.11 -13.47
N GLN A 331 -15.20 7.04 -13.81
CA GLN A 331 -15.66 5.97 -14.69
C GLN A 331 -16.08 4.72 -13.93
N GLY A 332 -15.61 4.53 -12.69
CA GLY A 332 -15.91 3.36 -11.90
C GLY A 332 -15.46 3.48 -10.44
N TYR A 333 -16.04 2.64 -9.61
CA TYR A 333 -15.72 2.47 -8.20
C TYR A 333 -14.84 1.24 -7.96
N PHE A 334 -14.33 1.06 -6.74
CA PHE A 334 -13.59 -0.14 -6.32
C PHE A 334 -14.53 -1.03 -5.50
N LEU A 335 -15.06 -2.09 -6.13
CA LEU A 335 -16.14 -2.91 -5.60
C LEU A 335 -15.75 -4.40 -5.55
N GLY A 336 -15.83 -5.01 -4.37
CA GLY A 336 -16.00 -6.46 -4.24
C GLY A 336 -17.49 -6.83 -4.34
N SER A 337 -17.81 -8.12 -4.35
CA SER A 337 -19.16 -8.64 -4.60
C SER A 337 -20.19 -8.13 -3.59
N TYR A 338 -19.87 -8.14 -2.30
CA TYR A 338 -20.80 -7.67 -1.26
C TYR A 338 -21.14 -6.19 -1.45
N SER A 339 -20.14 -5.33 -1.61
CA SER A 339 -20.36 -3.90 -1.75
C SER A 339 -21.07 -3.53 -3.06
N ALA A 340 -20.79 -4.27 -4.13
CA ALA A 340 -21.49 -4.12 -5.40
C ALA A 340 -22.98 -4.41 -5.27
N ARG A 341 -23.36 -5.53 -4.59
CA ARG A 341 -24.77 -5.87 -4.33
C ARG A 341 -25.46 -4.81 -3.47
N LYS A 342 -24.80 -4.30 -2.40
CA LYS A 342 -25.34 -3.20 -1.57
C LYS A 342 -25.61 -1.93 -2.37
N LEU A 343 -24.88 -1.67 -3.44
CA LEU A 343 -25.01 -0.51 -4.31
C LEU A 343 -25.86 -0.77 -5.56
N GLY A 344 -26.35 -2.00 -5.78
CA GLY A 344 -27.07 -2.39 -7.01
C GLY A 344 -26.17 -2.37 -8.24
N LEU A 345 -24.87 -2.59 -8.08
CA LEU A 345 -23.84 -2.59 -9.12
C LEU A 345 -23.23 -3.99 -9.29
N VAL A 346 -22.26 -4.12 -10.20
CA VAL A 346 -21.48 -5.34 -10.44
C VAL A 346 -20.09 -5.19 -9.82
N SER A 347 -19.54 -6.30 -9.28
CA SER A 347 -18.17 -6.32 -8.79
C SER A 347 -17.20 -5.88 -9.89
N THR A 348 -16.20 -5.12 -9.48
CA THR A 348 -15.14 -4.62 -10.39
C THR A 348 -13.84 -5.43 -10.25
N GLY A 349 -13.88 -6.54 -9.48
CA GLY A 349 -12.69 -7.33 -9.17
C GLY A 349 -11.76 -6.58 -8.20
N ASN A 350 -12.34 -5.91 -7.20
CA ASN A 350 -11.62 -5.14 -6.20
C ASN A 350 -11.97 -5.55 -4.75
N ALA A 351 -12.32 -6.82 -4.54
CA ALA A 351 -12.23 -7.38 -3.19
C ALA A 351 -10.74 -7.36 -2.78
N GLY A 352 -10.45 -6.77 -1.61
CA GLY A 352 -9.05 -6.52 -1.20
C GLY A 352 -8.57 -5.08 -1.44
N GLY A 353 -9.07 -4.39 -2.44
CA GLY A 353 -8.73 -2.97 -2.69
C GLY A 353 -8.44 -2.60 -4.13
N ASN A 354 -7.67 -1.54 -4.33
CA ASN A 354 -7.22 -1.14 -5.65
C ASN A 354 -5.97 -1.92 -6.07
N HIS A 355 -5.87 -2.22 -7.35
CA HIS A 355 -4.65 -2.69 -8.00
C HIS A 355 -3.71 -1.51 -8.32
N ASN A 356 -2.69 -1.73 -9.16
CA ASN A 356 -1.82 -0.62 -9.53
C ASN A 356 -2.62 0.49 -10.23
N LEU A 357 -2.55 1.69 -9.68
CA LEU A 357 -3.13 2.89 -10.29
C LEU A 357 -2.05 3.70 -10.98
N VAL A 358 -2.26 3.98 -12.26
CA VAL A 358 -1.36 4.81 -13.06
C VAL A 358 -2.05 6.13 -13.33
N VAL A 359 -1.51 7.20 -12.76
CA VAL A 359 -1.99 8.57 -12.98
C VAL A 359 -1.28 9.13 -14.21
N ALA A 360 -2.07 9.62 -15.17
CA ALA A 360 -1.50 10.29 -16.34
C ALA A 360 -0.76 11.55 -15.93
N HIS A 361 0.46 11.73 -16.43
CA HIS A 361 1.32 12.85 -16.10
C HIS A 361 1.70 13.68 -17.32
N GLY A 362 2.14 14.93 -17.08
CA GLY A 362 2.69 15.80 -18.10
C GLY A 362 4.15 15.46 -18.47
N THR A 363 4.82 16.37 -19.12
CA THR A 363 6.24 16.26 -19.50
C THR A 363 7.18 17.02 -18.57
N GLU A 364 6.65 17.79 -17.63
CA GLU A 364 7.40 18.63 -16.70
C GLU A 364 7.98 17.77 -15.57
N ASP A 365 9.26 17.92 -15.29
CA ASP A 365 9.92 17.37 -14.10
C ASP A 365 9.67 18.28 -12.87
N LEU A 366 10.11 17.83 -11.69
CA LEU A 366 9.96 18.60 -10.45
C LEU A 366 10.55 20.02 -10.56
N PRO A 367 11.77 20.27 -11.08
CA PRO A 367 12.27 21.61 -11.32
C PRO A 367 11.41 22.48 -12.24
N ALA A 368 10.83 21.91 -13.29
CA ALA A 368 9.92 22.63 -14.17
C ALA A 368 8.61 23.01 -13.48
N LEU A 369 8.06 22.12 -12.64
CA LEU A 369 6.87 22.39 -11.82
C LEU A 369 7.15 23.49 -10.78
N LEU A 370 8.34 23.54 -10.18
CA LEU A 370 8.75 24.64 -9.28
C LEU A 370 8.78 25.97 -10.02
N ARG A 371 9.37 26.03 -11.21
CA ARG A 371 9.36 27.24 -12.06
C ARG A 371 7.96 27.66 -12.45
N ARG A 372 7.09 26.70 -12.81
CA ARG A 372 5.68 26.95 -13.12
C ARG A 372 4.89 27.49 -11.94
N MET A 373 5.15 26.95 -10.75
CA MET A 373 4.55 27.44 -9.50
C MET A 373 5.03 28.87 -9.16
N GLY A 374 6.28 29.15 -9.39
CA GLY A 374 6.92 30.45 -9.16
C GLY A 374 7.07 30.79 -7.67
N ARG A 375 5.98 30.75 -6.90
CA ARG A 375 5.94 31.00 -5.45
C ARG A 375 4.90 30.08 -4.79
N GLY A 376 5.27 29.47 -3.64
CA GLY A 376 4.37 28.56 -2.91
C GLY A 376 5.13 27.62 -1.99
N VAL A 377 4.51 26.49 -1.66
CA VAL A 377 5.10 25.47 -0.78
C VAL A 377 5.29 24.16 -1.57
N LEU A 378 6.52 23.66 -1.59
CA LEU A 378 6.80 22.26 -1.92
C LEU A 378 6.66 21.45 -0.63
N VAL A 379 5.69 20.56 -0.56
CA VAL A 379 5.46 19.68 0.60
C VAL A 379 6.16 18.36 0.35
N THR A 380 7.03 17.95 1.28
CA THR A 380 7.80 16.70 1.23
C THR A 380 7.46 15.75 2.38
N GLU A 381 6.72 16.22 3.39
CA GLU A 381 6.23 15.41 4.50
C GLU A 381 4.84 15.85 4.94
N LEU A 382 4.02 14.88 5.32
CA LEU A 382 2.68 15.09 5.86
C LEU A 382 2.56 14.40 7.22
N LEU A 383 2.05 15.14 8.21
CA LEU A 383 1.84 14.68 9.58
C LEU A 383 0.35 14.60 9.92
N GLY A 384 0.00 13.66 10.80
CA GLY A 384 -1.37 13.49 11.29
C GLY A 384 -2.33 12.86 10.27
N GLN A 385 -3.60 12.71 10.67
CA GLN A 385 -4.66 12.02 9.90
C GLN A 385 -5.87 12.95 9.63
N GLY A 386 -5.64 14.26 9.52
CA GLY A 386 -6.67 15.29 9.42
C GLY A 386 -7.43 15.32 8.09
N VAL A 387 -8.11 14.21 7.75
CA VAL A 387 -8.97 14.10 6.56
C VAL A 387 -10.33 13.58 6.99
N ASN A 388 -11.38 14.37 6.75
CA ASN A 388 -12.76 13.94 6.95
C ASN A 388 -13.28 13.24 5.69
N ALA A 389 -13.41 11.91 5.74
CA ALA A 389 -13.85 11.12 4.60
C ALA A 389 -15.30 11.42 4.17
N VAL A 390 -16.14 11.99 5.05
CA VAL A 390 -17.56 12.29 4.73
C VAL A 390 -17.70 13.63 4.04
N THR A 391 -16.94 14.64 4.44
CA THR A 391 -17.05 16.02 3.92
C THR A 391 -15.95 16.35 2.90
N GLY A 392 -14.86 15.59 2.87
CA GLY A 392 -13.68 15.88 2.07
C GLY A 392 -12.77 16.95 2.67
N ASP A 393 -13.04 17.44 3.87
CA ASP A 393 -12.19 18.43 4.52
C ASP A 393 -10.81 17.82 4.80
N TYR A 394 -9.79 18.58 4.47
CA TYR A 394 -8.40 18.21 4.52
C TYR A 394 -7.62 19.23 5.36
N SER A 395 -6.98 18.77 6.41
CA SER A 395 -6.13 19.60 7.27
C SER A 395 -5.02 18.75 7.85
N ARG A 396 -3.78 18.93 7.36
CA ARG A 396 -2.64 18.11 7.78
C ARG A 396 -1.45 18.96 8.16
N GLY A 397 -0.76 18.57 9.20
CA GLY A 397 0.58 19.07 9.46
C GLY A 397 1.49 18.74 8.28
N ALA A 398 2.39 19.65 7.94
CA ALA A 398 3.30 19.49 6.81
C ALA A 398 4.67 20.10 7.09
N ALA A 399 5.66 19.57 6.37
CA ALA A 399 6.98 20.13 6.23
C ALA A 399 7.43 20.06 4.77
N GLY A 400 8.40 20.90 4.42
CA GLY A 400 8.90 20.97 3.05
C GLY A 400 9.72 22.23 2.81
N TYR A 401 9.45 22.93 1.72
CA TYR A 401 10.26 24.09 1.30
C TYR A 401 9.39 25.24 0.81
N TRP A 402 9.75 26.46 1.20
CA TRP A 402 9.25 27.66 0.57
C TRP A 402 9.92 27.87 -0.78
N ILE A 403 9.13 28.16 -1.78
CA ILE A 403 9.57 28.40 -3.16
C ILE A 403 9.39 29.86 -3.47
N GLU A 404 10.43 30.48 -4.01
CA GLU A 404 10.43 31.86 -4.48
C GLU A 404 11.17 31.96 -5.83
N GLY A 405 10.57 32.64 -6.80
CA GLY A 405 11.12 32.71 -8.15
C GLY A 405 11.27 31.37 -8.87
N GLY A 406 10.55 30.32 -8.42
CA GLY A 406 10.64 28.97 -8.99
C GLY A 406 11.80 28.13 -8.46
N GLU A 407 12.46 28.58 -7.39
CA GLU A 407 13.59 27.89 -6.74
C GLU A 407 13.31 27.68 -5.25
N ILE A 408 13.97 26.67 -4.65
CA ILE A 408 13.90 26.42 -3.20
C ILE A 408 14.63 27.56 -2.48
N ALA A 409 13.89 28.34 -1.67
CA ALA A 409 14.44 29.45 -0.92
C ALA A 409 14.92 29.02 0.48
N TYR A 410 14.10 28.29 1.23
CA TYR A 410 14.43 27.74 2.57
C TYR A 410 13.47 26.62 2.96
N PRO A 411 13.89 25.74 3.88
CA PRO A 411 13.00 24.71 4.44
C PRO A 411 11.96 25.31 5.39
N VAL A 412 10.79 24.66 5.44
CA VAL A 412 9.66 25.04 6.31
C VAL A 412 9.14 23.85 7.07
N GLU A 413 8.71 24.11 8.32
CA GLU A 413 8.13 23.11 9.22
C GLU A 413 7.01 23.68 10.07
N GLU A 414 6.35 22.81 10.85
CA GLU A 414 5.27 23.20 11.78
C GLU A 414 4.17 24.04 11.11
N ILE A 415 3.90 23.77 9.84
CA ILE A 415 2.78 24.36 9.11
C ILE A 415 1.64 23.37 9.01
N THR A 416 0.42 23.90 8.86
CA THR A 416 -0.76 23.11 8.51
C THR A 416 -1.19 23.49 7.10
N ILE A 417 -1.36 22.52 6.23
CA ILE A 417 -1.96 22.73 4.91
C ILE A 417 -3.43 22.32 4.98
N ALA A 418 -4.32 23.20 4.53
CA ALA A 418 -5.75 23.00 4.63
C ALA A 418 -6.48 23.25 3.31
N GLY A 419 -7.56 22.49 3.09
CA GLY A 419 -8.40 22.59 1.91
C GLY A 419 -9.59 21.64 2.01
N ASN A 420 -10.25 21.41 0.86
CA ASN A 420 -11.27 20.38 0.73
C ASN A 420 -10.96 19.54 -0.52
N LEU A 421 -10.92 18.24 -0.40
CA LEU A 421 -10.50 17.32 -1.45
C LEU A 421 -11.30 17.48 -2.75
N THR A 422 -12.60 17.78 -2.66
CA THR A 422 -13.42 18.03 -3.86
C THR A 422 -12.92 19.24 -4.66
N ARG A 423 -12.49 20.30 -3.96
CA ARG A 423 -11.91 21.48 -4.59
C ARG A 423 -10.47 21.19 -5.04
N MET A 424 -9.65 20.58 -4.16
CA MET A 424 -8.25 20.28 -4.45
C MET A 424 -8.10 19.45 -5.73
N TYR A 425 -8.94 18.43 -5.95
CA TYR A 425 -8.89 17.61 -7.16
C TYR A 425 -9.22 18.40 -8.44
N ARG A 426 -10.13 19.36 -8.37
CA ARG A 426 -10.47 20.24 -9.49
C ARG A 426 -9.42 21.29 -9.77
N ASP A 427 -8.68 21.68 -8.73
CA ASP A 427 -7.64 22.71 -8.78
C ASP A 427 -6.23 22.13 -9.08
N ILE A 428 -6.12 20.83 -9.45
CA ILE A 428 -4.87 20.26 -9.93
C ILE A 428 -4.47 20.96 -11.23
N VAL A 429 -3.34 21.65 -11.19
CA VAL A 429 -2.76 22.42 -12.30
C VAL A 429 -1.91 21.54 -13.21
N ALA A 430 -1.10 20.66 -12.62
CA ALA A 430 -0.20 19.77 -13.34
C ALA A 430 0.20 18.56 -12.49
N ILE A 431 0.61 17.49 -13.19
CA ILE A 431 1.25 16.31 -12.61
C ILE A 431 2.59 16.10 -13.30
N GLY A 432 3.65 15.95 -12.51
CA GLY A 432 5.02 15.78 -12.97
C GLY A 432 5.30 14.40 -13.58
N ASN A 433 6.39 14.32 -14.35
CA ASN A 433 6.89 13.07 -14.92
C ASN A 433 7.83 12.29 -13.98
N ASP A 434 8.08 12.84 -12.79
CA ASP A 434 8.87 12.26 -11.70
C ASP A 434 8.08 11.19 -10.90
N VAL A 435 7.53 10.21 -11.60
CA VAL A 435 6.57 9.25 -11.06
C VAL A 435 7.18 8.34 -10.00
N ASP A 436 6.64 8.36 -8.78
CA ASP A 436 6.90 7.34 -7.78
C ASP A 436 6.17 6.03 -8.13
N ARG A 437 6.94 4.92 -8.19
CA ARG A 437 6.44 3.57 -8.54
C ARG A 437 6.67 2.54 -7.44
N ARG A 438 7.13 2.95 -6.26
CA ARG A 438 7.46 2.06 -5.14
C ARG A 438 6.25 1.44 -4.45
N GLY A 439 5.05 1.91 -4.75
CA GLY A 439 3.78 1.44 -4.21
C GLY A 439 2.77 1.05 -5.29
N SER A 440 1.51 0.91 -4.87
CA SER A 440 0.38 0.58 -5.76
C SER A 440 -0.17 1.79 -6.53
N ARG A 441 0.30 3.01 -6.25
CA ARG A 441 -0.19 4.24 -6.87
C ARG A 441 0.97 4.96 -7.53
N HIS A 442 1.02 4.91 -8.85
CA HIS A 442 2.07 5.51 -9.65
C HIS A 442 1.65 6.94 -10.00
N CYS A 443 2.21 7.91 -9.30
CA CYS A 443 1.88 9.32 -9.43
C CYS A 443 3.14 10.18 -9.40
N GLY A 444 3.23 11.17 -10.26
CA GLY A 444 4.25 12.22 -10.18
C GLY A 444 3.90 13.28 -9.16
N SER A 445 4.78 14.26 -8.97
CA SER A 445 4.49 15.44 -8.14
C SER A 445 3.23 16.15 -8.61
N VAL A 446 2.38 16.58 -7.67
CA VAL A 446 1.06 17.17 -7.95
C VAL A 446 1.04 18.64 -7.54
N LEU A 447 0.87 19.55 -8.52
CA LEU A 447 0.70 20.97 -8.28
C LEU A 447 -0.78 21.31 -8.14
N ILE A 448 -1.17 21.88 -6.99
CA ILE A 448 -2.51 22.40 -6.70
C ILE A 448 -2.45 23.93 -6.73
N GLY A 449 -3.43 24.56 -7.36
CA GLY A 449 -3.42 26.01 -7.66
C GLY A 449 -3.47 26.89 -6.42
N ALA A 450 -4.23 26.50 -5.39
CA ALA A 450 -4.29 27.25 -4.13
C ALA A 450 -4.72 26.36 -2.95
N MET A 451 -4.05 26.53 -1.82
CA MET A 451 -4.41 25.95 -0.53
C MET A 451 -4.12 26.94 0.59
N THR A 452 -4.82 26.81 1.71
CA THR A 452 -4.51 27.59 2.92
C THR A 452 -3.34 26.94 3.65
N ILE A 453 -2.31 27.75 3.91
CA ILE A 453 -1.21 27.41 4.81
C ILE A 453 -1.49 28.12 6.12
N ALA A 454 -1.67 27.39 7.20
CA ALA A 454 -1.73 27.96 8.55
C ALA A 454 -0.36 27.77 9.20
N GLY A 455 0.23 28.88 9.60
CA GLY A 455 1.44 28.98 10.39
C GLY A 455 1.20 29.87 11.60
N ASN A 456 2.26 30.42 12.19
CA ASN A 456 2.15 31.35 13.34
C ASN A 456 1.88 32.78 12.89
#